data_6458132f03c9022c7cb0df6a1ce82a6a
#
_entry.id   6458132f03c9022c7cb0df6a1ce82a6a
#
_cell.length_a   1.000
_cell.length_b   1.000
_cell.length_c   1.000
_cell.angle_alpha   90.00
_cell.angle_beta   90.00
_cell.angle_gamma   90.00
#
_symmetry.space_group_name_H-M   'P 1'
#
loop_
_entity.id
_entity.type
_entity.pdbx_description
1 polymer ?
#
loop_
_entity_poly.entity_id
_entity_poly.type
_entity_poly.pdbx_seq_one_letter_code
_entity_poly.pdbx_strand_id
1 'polypeptide(L)'
;MPITVAPSPSNQMEVIDDDSFSYDGYQVVRGEFFAHIYEPSFTFNNYKVSVNTACIKKLPDVEYVQILVNPIEKKLAVRPCREEEKDSFRWCSSGKKRSPKQITCRIFFAKVISLMDWNPNYRYKILGKLIRSGNEILFIFDLTSPEIFPRTLKDNGTVTTARTPSYPEEWKNQFGIPVEEHQKSMQVNIFEGYAVFD
;
A
#
# COMPACT_ATOMS: atom_id res chain seq x y z
N MET A 1 -31.39 -53.05 -16.48
CA MET A 1 -29.95 -52.77 -16.71
C MET A 1 -29.66 -51.42 -16.12
N PRO A 2 -28.87 -51.31 -15.03
CA PRO A 2 -28.50 -50.02 -14.52
C PRO A 2 -27.45 -49.37 -15.43
N ILE A 3 -27.70 -48.15 -15.83
CA ILE A 3 -26.75 -47.33 -16.60
C ILE A 3 -25.63 -46.90 -15.67
N THR A 4 -24.46 -47.47 -15.85
CA THR A 4 -23.24 -47.06 -15.15
C THR A 4 -22.76 -45.77 -15.79
N VAL A 5 -22.98 -44.64 -15.12
CA VAL A 5 -22.38 -43.35 -15.53
C VAL A 5 -20.90 -43.44 -15.16
N ALA A 6 -20.04 -43.38 -16.17
CA ALA A 6 -18.60 -43.27 -15.96
C ALA A 6 -18.30 -41.96 -15.23
N PRO A 7 -17.41 -41.96 -14.24
CA PRO A 7 -17.00 -40.71 -13.57
C PRO A 7 -16.34 -39.80 -14.58
N SER A 8 -16.76 -38.53 -14.59
CA SER A 8 -16.11 -37.47 -15.36
C SER A 8 -14.62 -37.43 -15.04
N PRO A 9 -13.73 -37.24 -16.02
CA PRO A 9 -12.31 -37.07 -15.71
C PRO A 9 -12.16 -35.89 -14.77
N SER A 10 -11.70 -36.18 -13.55
CA SER A 10 -11.27 -35.15 -12.62
C SER A 10 -10.20 -34.33 -13.33
N ASN A 11 -10.40 -33.03 -13.43
CA ASN A 11 -9.41 -32.08 -13.92
C ASN A 11 -8.27 -32.03 -12.89
N GLN A 12 -7.50 -33.11 -12.79
CA GLN A 12 -6.26 -33.15 -12.02
C GLN A 12 -5.25 -32.37 -12.86
N MET A 13 -4.85 -31.19 -12.36
CA MET A 13 -3.66 -30.49 -12.85
C MET A 13 -2.50 -31.49 -12.81
N GLU A 14 -1.94 -31.81 -13.97
CA GLU A 14 -0.75 -32.64 -14.08
C GLU A 14 0.44 -31.78 -13.61
N VAL A 15 1.05 -32.15 -12.50
CA VAL A 15 2.30 -31.56 -12.02
C VAL A 15 3.44 -32.33 -12.69
N ILE A 16 4.25 -31.60 -13.47
CA ILE A 16 5.42 -32.18 -14.15
C ILE A 16 6.63 -31.90 -13.23
N ASP A 17 7.33 -32.95 -12.86
CA ASP A 17 8.59 -32.83 -12.12
C ASP A 17 9.69 -32.37 -13.07
N ASP A 18 10.31 -31.23 -12.77
CA ASP A 18 11.44 -30.67 -13.52
C ASP A 18 12.64 -30.46 -12.60
N ASP A 19 13.51 -31.44 -12.54
CA ASP A 19 14.74 -31.39 -11.74
C ASP A 19 15.80 -30.44 -12.34
N SER A 20 15.58 -29.92 -13.54
CA SER A 20 16.49 -28.99 -14.21
C SER A 20 16.17 -27.53 -13.94
N PHE A 21 15.04 -27.22 -13.28
CA PHE A 21 14.65 -25.85 -12.98
C PHE A 21 15.66 -25.17 -12.03
N SER A 22 16.07 -23.96 -12.38
CA SER A 22 16.93 -23.11 -11.57
C SER A 22 16.38 -21.68 -11.53
N TYR A 23 16.54 -21.00 -10.40
CA TYR A 23 16.22 -19.57 -10.26
C TYR A 23 17.29 -18.64 -10.87
N ASP A 24 18.37 -19.17 -11.41
CA ASP A 24 19.45 -18.37 -12.01
C ASP A 24 18.92 -17.48 -13.14
N GLY A 25 19.21 -16.19 -13.04
CA GLY A 25 18.74 -15.17 -13.99
C GLY A 25 17.31 -14.68 -13.77
N TYR A 26 16.53 -15.30 -12.87
CA TYR A 26 15.21 -14.79 -12.51
C TYR A 26 15.29 -13.63 -11.54
N GLN A 27 14.42 -12.65 -11.75
CA GLN A 27 14.22 -11.50 -10.87
C GLN A 27 12.82 -11.55 -10.27
N VAL A 28 12.67 -11.17 -9.01
CA VAL A 28 11.36 -10.99 -8.40
C VAL A 28 10.79 -9.66 -8.88
N VAL A 29 9.68 -9.69 -9.61
CA VAL A 29 9.06 -8.47 -10.12
C VAL A 29 8.59 -7.60 -8.95
N ARG A 30 8.94 -6.31 -9.00
CA ARG A 30 8.55 -5.36 -7.96
C ARG A 30 7.03 -5.28 -7.84
N GLY A 31 6.54 -5.34 -6.60
CA GLY A 31 5.12 -5.19 -6.30
C GLY A 31 4.56 -3.87 -6.84
N GLU A 32 5.37 -2.81 -6.87
CA GLU A 32 5.02 -1.49 -7.38
C GLU A 32 4.64 -1.46 -8.87
N PHE A 33 5.03 -2.48 -9.64
CA PHE A 33 4.66 -2.60 -11.06
C PHE A 33 3.26 -3.20 -11.28
N PHE A 34 2.62 -3.68 -10.24
CA PHE A 34 1.26 -4.21 -10.30
C PHE A 34 0.23 -3.21 -9.79
N ALA A 35 -1.03 -3.43 -10.14
CA ALA A 35 -2.13 -2.65 -9.56
C ALA A 35 -2.35 -3.02 -8.09
N HIS A 36 -2.42 -2.00 -7.22
CA HIS A 36 -2.49 -2.16 -5.77
C HIS A 36 -3.89 -1.87 -5.19
N ILE A 37 -4.94 -2.32 -5.85
CA ILE A 37 -6.32 -2.02 -5.43
C ILE A 37 -6.74 -2.70 -4.12
N TYR A 38 -6.06 -3.78 -3.75
CA TYR A 38 -6.33 -4.55 -2.53
C TYR A 38 -5.39 -4.24 -1.38
N GLU A 39 -4.34 -3.48 -1.63
CA GLU A 39 -3.36 -3.10 -0.61
C GLU A 39 -3.75 -1.79 0.08
N PRO A 40 -3.59 -1.69 1.41
CA PRO A 40 -3.79 -0.43 2.11
C PRO A 40 -2.89 0.66 1.57
N SER A 41 -3.42 1.85 1.36
CA SER A 41 -2.63 3.00 0.95
C SER A 41 -3.09 4.28 1.63
N PHE A 42 -2.14 5.20 1.82
CA PHE A 42 -2.34 6.55 2.31
C PHE A 42 -1.87 7.55 1.25
N THR A 43 -2.72 8.50 0.90
CA THR A 43 -2.46 9.43 -0.21
C THR A 43 -2.40 10.86 0.28
N PHE A 44 -1.36 11.59 -0.14
CA PHE A 44 -1.22 13.04 -0.02
C PHE A 44 -1.49 13.68 -1.38
N ASN A 45 -2.48 14.57 -1.45
CA ASN A 45 -2.89 15.18 -2.71
C ASN A 45 -3.63 16.49 -2.48
N ASN A 46 -3.14 17.61 -3.03
CA ASN A 46 -3.83 18.91 -2.97
C ASN A 46 -4.22 19.35 -1.54
N TYR A 47 -3.29 19.33 -0.60
CA TYR A 47 -3.53 19.69 0.80
C TYR A 47 -4.58 18.81 1.51
N LYS A 48 -4.83 17.64 0.96
CA LYS A 48 -5.72 16.62 1.51
C LYS A 48 -5.01 15.30 1.69
N VAL A 49 -5.48 14.54 2.66
CA VAL A 49 -5.08 13.15 2.86
C VAL A 49 -6.29 12.23 2.81
N SER A 50 -6.07 11.00 2.40
CA SER A 50 -7.07 9.94 2.42
C SER A 50 -6.43 8.56 2.45
N VAL A 51 -7.14 7.61 3.01
CA VAL A 51 -6.85 6.18 2.84
C VAL A 51 -7.66 5.62 1.67
N ASN A 52 -7.30 4.44 1.18
CA ASN A 52 -8.09 3.78 0.14
C ASN A 52 -9.18 2.87 0.72
N THR A 53 -10.02 2.32 -0.15
CA THR A 53 -11.10 1.39 0.21
C THR A 53 -10.57 0.12 0.88
N ALA A 54 -9.37 -0.33 0.54
CA ALA A 54 -8.76 -1.50 1.16
C ALA A 54 -8.56 -1.31 2.67
N CYS A 55 -8.16 -0.11 3.12
CA CYS A 55 -8.06 0.22 4.55
C CYS A 55 -9.43 0.08 5.24
N ILE A 56 -10.48 0.65 4.65
CA ILE A 56 -11.84 0.63 5.22
C ILE A 56 -12.36 -0.81 5.34
N LYS A 57 -12.12 -1.65 4.32
CA LYS A 57 -12.57 -3.04 4.30
C LYS A 57 -11.85 -3.91 5.33
N LYS A 58 -10.58 -3.63 5.59
CA LYS A 58 -9.79 -4.39 6.59
C LYS A 58 -10.19 -4.08 8.04
N LEU A 59 -10.78 -2.91 8.29
CA LEU A 59 -11.29 -2.48 9.59
C LEU A 59 -12.77 -2.05 9.49
N PRO A 60 -13.69 -3.01 9.29
CA PRO A 60 -15.09 -2.73 8.94
C PRO A 60 -15.86 -2.00 10.05
N ASP A 61 -15.46 -2.16 11.31
CA ASP A 61 -16.15 -1.56 12.46
C ASP A 61 -15.52 -0.25 12.94
N VAL A 62 -14.47 0.23 12.27
CA VAL A 62 -13.76 1.44 12.65
C VAL A 62 -14.28 2.63 11.85
N GLU A 63 -14.74 3.67 12.55
CA GLU A 63 -15.21 4.93 11.95
C GLU A 63 -14.26 6.10 12.23
N TYR A 64 -13.56 6.07 13.35
CA TYR A 64 -12.67 7.12 13.82
C TYR A 64 -11.24 6.63 13.96
N VAL A 65 -10.30 7.48 13.60
CA VAL A 65 -8.87 7.19 13.64
C VAL A 65 -8.09 8.40 14.11
N GLN A 66 -6.89 8.13 14.57
CA GLN A 66 -5.83 9.12 14.78
C GLN A 66 -4.70 8.86 13.79
N ILE A 67 -4.07 9.92 13.30
CA ILE A 67 -2.85 9.83 12.49
C ILE A 67 -1.65 10.11 13.40
N LEU A 68 -0.66 9.24 13.33
CA LEU A 68 0.60 9.37 14.06
C LEU A 68 1.75 9.48 13.06
N VAL A 69 2.75 10.28 13.38
CA VAL A 69 3.96 10.42 12.57
C VAL A 69 5.18 10.23 13.47
N ASN A 70 6.09 9.36 13.03
CA ASN A 70 7.44 9.29 13.59
C ASN A 70 8.38 10.04 12.64
N PRO A 71 8.80 11.28 12.98
CA PRO A 71 9.62 12.09 12.09
C PRO A 71 11.06 11.61 11.97
N ILE A 72 11.54 10.81 12.92
CA ILE A 72 12.90 10.27 12.92
C ILE A 72 12.96 9.08 11.96
N GLU A 73 12.03 8.13 12.12
CA GLU A 73 11.95 6.93 11.27
C GLU A 73 11.21 7.18 9.95
N LYS A 74 10.61 8.37 9.80
CA LYS A 74 9.79 8.73 8.62
C LYS A 74 8.68 7.74 8.34
N LYS A 75 7.95 7.38 9.39
CA LYS A 75 6.80 6.47 9.33
C LYS A 75 5.53 7.19 9.75
N LEU A 76 4.42 6.79 9.12
CA LEU A 76 3.09 7.24 9.44
C LEU A 76 2.25 6.06 9.89
N ALA A 77 1.45 6.25 10.93
CA ALA A 77 0.51 5.26 11.40
C ALA A 77 -0.92 5.81 11.38
N VAL A 78 -1.88 4.93 11.11
CA VAL A 78 -3.32 5.22 11.25
C VAL A 78 -3.87 4.25 12.28
N ARG A 79 -4.25 4.78 13.43
CA ARG A 79 -4.71 4.02 14.59
C ARG A 79 -6.21 4.17 14.79
N PRO A 80 -6.97 3.07 14.92
CA PRO A 80 -8.36 3.14 15.37
C PRO A 80 -8.50 3.83 16.72
N CYS A 81 -9.52 4.63 16.87
CA CYS A 81 -9.87 5.29 18.14
C CYS A 81 -11.38 5.47 18.26
N ARG A 82 -11.84 5.99 19.38
CA ARG A 82 -13.24 6.35 19.60
C ARG A 82 -13.48 7.81 19.22
N GLU A 83 -14.72 8.16 18.94
CA GLU A 83 -15.12 9.51 18.57
C GLU A 83 -14.72 10.56 19.61
N GLU A 84 -14.88 10.23 20.89
CA GLU A 84 -14.61 11.12 22.02
C GLU A 84 -13.13 11.27 22.35
N GLU A 85 -12.25 10.50 21.74
CA GLU A 85 -10.81 10.66 21.94
C GLU A 85 -10.30 11.92 21.27
N LYS A 86 -9.40 12.63 21.96
CA LYS A 86 -8.81 13.85 21.42
C LYS A 86 -8.04 13.59 20.12
N ASP A 87 -8.12 14.53 19.21
CA ASP A 87 -7.45 14.47 17.88
C ASP A 87 -7.91 13.31 17.00
N SER A 88 -9.09 12.77 17.27
CA SER A 88 -9.78 11.81 16.41
C SER A 88 -10.47 12.49 15.25
N PHE A 89 -10.61 11.79 14.14
CA PHE A 89 -11.45 12.22 13.02
C PHE A 89 -12.03 11.03 12.27
N ARG A 90 -13.15 11.29 11.62
CA ARG A 90 -13.84 10.26 10.84
C ARG A 90 -13.13 10.05 9.50
N TRP A 91 -12.69 8.83 9.23
CA TRP A 91 -11.93 8.48 8.03
C TRP A 91 -12.77 7.89 6.89
N CYS A 92 -14.05 7.60 7.14
CA CYS A 92 -14.95 7.03 6.15
C CYS A 92 -16.36 7.66 6.25
N SER A 93 -17.15 7.51 5.17
CA SER A 93 -18.55 7.89 5.18
C SER A 93 -19.37 6.96 6.08
N SER A 94 -20.48 7.48 6.61
CA SER A 94 -21.51 6.70 7.31
C SER A 94 -22.44 6.02 6.31
N GLY A 95 -23.08 4.91 6.74
CA GLY A 95 -24.07 4.20 5.95
C GLY A 95 -23.64 2.81 5.51
N LYS A 96 -24.48 2.14 4.72
CA LYS A 96 -24.24 0.74 4.29
C LYS A 96 -23.02 0.58 3.40
N LYS A 97 -22.72 1.58 2.57
CA LYS A 97 -21.54 1.60 1.72
C LYS A 97 -20.52 2.59 2.28
N ARG A 98 -19.61 2.09 3.08
CA ARG A 98 -18.52 2.89 3.65
C ARG A 98 -17.47 3.19 2.57
N SER A 99 -17.14 4.46 2.40
CA SER A 99 -16.12 4.93 1.47
C SER A 99 -15.11 5.85 2.18
N PRO A 100 -13.85 5.88 1.74
CA PRO A 100 -12.85 6.76 2.34
C PRO A 100 -13.25 8.23 2.22
N LYS A 101 -12.98 9.02 3.28
CA LYS A 101 -13.12 10.48 3.25
C LYS A 101 -11.79 11.15 2.95
N GLN A 102 -11.83 12.17 2.13
CA GLN A 102 -10.71 13.08 1.97
C GLN A 102 -10.75 14.12 3.10
N ILE A 103 -9.63 14.33 3.76
CA ILE A 103 -9.49 15.25 4.90
C ILE A 103 -8.58 16.39 4.48
N THR A 104 -9.10 17.61 4.50
CA THR A 104 -8.30 18.82 4.26
C THR A 104 -7.40 19.08 5.45
N CYS A 105 -6.09 19.23 5.22
CA CYS A 105 -5.10 19.29 6.28
C CYS A 105 -3.87 20.12 5.88
N ARG A 106 -4.06 21.40 5.57
CA ARG A 106 -2.99 22.27 5.03
C ARG A 106 -1.71 22.28 5.88
N ILE A 107 -1.86 22.37 7.20
CA ILE A 107 -0.70 22.44 8.11
C ILE A 107 0.01 21.08 8.18
N PHE A 108 -0.74 20.00 8.38
CA PHE A 108 -0.18 18.64 8.41
C PHE A 108 0.50 18.28 7.10
N PHE A 109 -0.17 18.58 5.99
CA PHE A 109 0.38 18.39 4.64
C PHE A 109 1.72 19.11 4.47
N ALA A 110 1.78 20.41 4.81
CA ALA A 110 3.01 21.20 4.71
C ALA A 110 4.14 20.64 5.56
N LYS A 111 3.84 20.17 6.78
CA LYS A 111 4.84 19.55 7.67
C LYS A 111 5.43 18.26 7.07
N VAL A 112 4.60 17.40 6.50
CA VAL A 112 5.08 16.16 5.86
C VAL A 112 5.86 16.46 4.58
N ILE A 113 5.39 17.38 3.76
CA ILE A 113 6.10 17.84 2.56
C ILE A 113 7.51 18.33 2.92
N SER A 114 7.61 19.14 3.97
CA SER A 114 8.91 19.66 4.47
C SER A 114 9.79 18.55 5.05
N LEU A 115 9.22 17.63 5.83
CA LEU A 115 9.94 16.49 6.42
C LEU A 115 10.57 15.60 5.36
N MET A 116 9.84 15.37 4.26
CA MET A 116 10.22 14.43 3.21
C MET A 116 10.92 15.10 2.03
N ASP A 117 11.01 16.42 2.00
CA ASP A 117 11.49 17.21 0.84
C ASP A 117 10.71 16.88 -0.43
N TRP A 118 9.39 16.75 -0.30
CA TRP A 118 8.49 16.43 -1.41
C TRP A 118 8.05 17.68 -2.16
N ASN A 119 7.72 17.51 -3.44
CA ASN A 119 7.10 18.58 -4.24
C ASN A 119 5.60 18.71 -3.86
N PRO A 120 5.13 19.88 -3.36
CA PRO A 120 3.74 20.05 -2.93
C PRO A 120 2.72 19.95 -4.05
N ASN A 121 3.16 20.04 -5.31
CA ASN A 121 2.30 19.94 -6.48
C ASN A 121 2.08 18.51 -6.97
N TYR A 122 2.81 17.53 -6.42
CA TYR A 122 2.68 16.14 -6.81
C TYR A 122 1.70 15.40 -5.91
N ARG A 123 1.21 14.26 -6.39
CA ARG A 123 0.47 13.30 -5.57
C ARG A 123 1.41 12.21 -5.10
N TYR A 124 1.37 11.90 -3.82
CA TYR A 124 2.16 10.84 -3.19
C TYR A 124 1.21 9.79 -2.62
N LYS A 125 1.41 8.55 -3.02
CA LYS A 125 0.65 7.39 -2.51
C LYS A 125 1.63 6.42 -1.85
N ILE A 126 1.37 6.10 -0.59
CA ILE A 126 2.22 5.21 0.20
C ILE A 126 1.44 3.92 0.47
N LEU A 127 2.01 2.79 0.06
CA LEU A 127 1.48 1.48 0.42
C LEU A 127 1.82 1.17 1.87
N GLY A 128 0.91 0.51 2.55
CA GLY A 128 1.08 0.18 3.96
C GLY A 128 0.62 -1.21 4.30
N LYS A 129 0.75 -1.53 5.56
CA LYS A 129 0.39 -2.84 6.12
C LYS A 129 -0.44 -2.67 7.36
N LEU A 130 -1.39 -3.58 7.57
CA LEU A 130 -2.09 -3.73 8.83
C LEU A 130 -1.22 -4.58 9.76
N ILE A 131 -0.90 -4.04 10.93
CA ILE A 131 -0.08 -4.73 11.93
C ILE A 131 -0.85 -4.87 13.24
N ARG A 132 -0.42 -5.84 14.04
CA ARG A 132 -0.85 -5.98 15.44
C ARG A 132 0.33 -5.64 16.35
N SER A 133 0.11 -4.74 17.29
CA SER A 133 1.06 -4.40 18.34
C SER A 133 0.36 -4.50 19.70
N GLY A 134 0.68 -5.55 20.45
CA GLY A 134 -0.06 -5.87 21.67
C GLY A 134 -1.53 -6.16 21.40
N ASN A 135 -2.42 -5.36 21.97
CA ASN A 135 -3.88 -5.44 21.78
C ASN A 135 -4.41 -4.47 20.69
N GLU A 136 -3.54 -3.68 20.10
CA GLU A 136 -3.93 -2.72 19.06
C GLU A 136 -3.67 -3.26 17.66
N ILE A 137 -4.56 -2.91 16.73
CA ILE A 137 -4.42 -3.16 15.29
C ILE A 137 -4.40 -1.80 14.60
N LEU A 138 -3.38 -1.55 13.79
CA LEU A 138 -3.19 -0.26 13.14
C LEU A 138 -2.49 -0.42 11.78
N PHE A 139 -2.62 0.58 10.92
CA PHE A 139 -1.88 0.65 9.67
C PHE A 139 -0.56 1.38 9.86
N ILE A 140 0.49 0.87 9.22
CA ILE A 140 1.81 1.51 9.12
C ILE A 140 2.14 1.77 7.65
N PHE A 141 2.64 2.98 7.38
CA PHE A 141 3.07 3.44 6.07
C PHE A 141 4.50 3.99 6.16
N ASP A 142 5.37 3.54 5.26
CA ASP A 142 6.74 4.04 5.17
C ASP A 142 6.79 5.24 4.22
N LEU A 143 7.01 6.44 4.77
CA LEU A 143 7.06 7.67 3.97
C LEU A 143 8.27 7.74 3.03
N THR A 144 9.27 6.89 3.22
CA THR A 144 10.47 6.87 2.36
C THR A 144 10.27 6.14 1.04
N SER A 145 9.16 5.41 0.88
CA SER A 145 8.86 4.58 -0.30
C SER A 145 7.53 4.97 -0.97
N PRO A 146 7.32 6.24 -1.34
CA PRO A 146 6.09 6.66 -1.99
C PRO A 146 6.06 6.29 -3.46
N GLU A 147 4.87 6.02 -3.99
CA GLU A 147 4.56 6.14 -5.40
C GLU A 147 4.31 7.61 -5.72
N ILE A 148 5.09 8.18 -6.64
CA ILE A 148 5.08 9.60 -6.97
C ILE A 148 4.35 9.81 -8.28
N PHE A 149 3.30 10.64 -8.27
CA PHE A 149 2.53 11.00 -9.45
C PHE A 149 2.74 12.48 -9.76
N PRO A 150 3.64 12.80 -10.72
CA PRO A 150 3.91 14.18 -11.11
C PRO A 150 2.68 14.86 -11.70
N ARG A 151 2.60 16.18 -11.53
CA ARG A 151 1.62 17.04 -12.18
C ARG A 151 2.31 17.93 -13.20
N THR A 152 1.67 18.05 -14.35
CA THR A 152 2.15 18.87 -15.44
C THR A 152 1.11 19.95 -15.74
N LEU A 153 1.56 21.19 -15.83
CA LEU A 153 0.78 22.29 -16.36
C LEU A 153 0.86 22.25 -17.90
N LYS A 154 -0.28 22.13 -18.55
CA LYS A 154 -0.35 22.19 -20.02
C LYS A 154 -0.40 23.64 -20.49
N ASP A 155 -0.04 23.88 -21.74
CA ASP A 155 -0.02 25.22 -22.39
C ASP A 155 -1.38 25.93 -22.32
N ASN A 156 -2.47 25.17 -22.23
CA ASN A 156 -3.83 25.71 -22.09
C ASN A 156 -4.22 26.06 -20.62
N GLY A 157 -3.27 26.00 -19.68
CA GLY A 157 -3.50 26.28 -18.27
C GLY A 157 -4.14 25.14 -17.47
N THR A 158 -4.41 23.99 -18.09
CA THR A 158 -4.94 22.82 -17.37
C THR A 158 -3.83 22.03 -16.69
N VAL A 159 -4.09 21.57 -15.46
CA VAL A 159 -3.17 20.71 -14.71
C VAL A 159 -3.60 19.27 -14.85
N THR A 160 -2.68 18.41 -15.28
CA THR A 160 -2.89 16.96 -15.35
C THR A 160 -1.97 16.22 -14.39
N THR A 161 -2.53 15.26 -13.67
CA THR A 161 -1.75 14.34 -12.84
C THR A 161 -1.41 13.10 -13.67
N ALA A 162 -0.16 12.66 -13.61
CA ALA A 162 0.25 11.41 -14.26
C ALA A 162 -0.62 10.25 -13.75
N ARG A 163 -0.99 9.35 -14.64
CA ARG A 163 -1.76 8.14 -14.30
C ARG A 163 -0.88 7.02 -13.78
N THR A 164 0.38 7.00 -14.20
CA THR A 164 1.40 6.06 -13.77
C THR A 164 2.37 6.77 -12.83
N PRO A 165 2.83 6.10 -11.76
CA PRO A 165 3.83 6.68 -10.88
C PRO A 165 5.17 6.86 -11.60
N SER A 166 5.96 7.81 -11.12
CA SER A 166 7.36 7.98 -11.48
C SER A 166 8.19 7.02 -10.64
N TYR A 167 9.09 6.29 -11.30
CA TYR A 167 10.01 5.35 -10.65
C TYR A 167 11.46 5.83 -10.80
N PRO A 168 12.38 5.37 -9.92
CA PRO A 168 13.81 5.61 -10.10
C PRO A 168 14.32 5.11 -11.45
N GLU A 169 15.29 5.82 -12.03
CA GLU A 169 15.88 5.46 -13.34
C GLU A 169 16.43 4.03 -13.36
N GLU A 170 16.97 3.56 -12.23
CA GLU A 170 17.53 2.22 -12.09
C GLU A 170 16.49 1.11 -12.32
N TRP A 171 15.21 1.42 -12.14
CA TRP A 171 14.11 0.44 -12.31
C TRP A 171 13.67 0.30 -13.76
N LYS A 172 14.10 1.18 -14.67
CA LYS A 172 13.67 1.13 -16.07
C LYS A 172 14.10 -0.13 -16.81
N ASN A 173 15.28 -0.63 -16.49
CA ASN A 173 15.87 -1.79 -17.15
C ASN A 173 15.84 -3.07 -16.32
N GLN A 174 15.09 -3.09 -15.22
CA GLN A 174 14.99 -4.21 -14.31
C GLN A 174 13.52 -4.50 -14.00
N PHE A 175 13.20 -5.77 -13.84
CA PHE A 175 11.90 -6.19 -13.29
C PHE A 175 11.90 -6.11 -11.76
N GLY A 176 13.03 -6.37 -11.14
CA GLY A 176 13.23 -6.37 -9.72
C GLY A 176 14.62 -6.85 -9.36
N ILE A 177 14.79 -7.29 -8.12
CA ILE A 177 16.06 -7.84 -7.65
C ILE A 177 16.14 -9.36 -7.90
N PRO A 178 17.34 -9.93 -8.03
CA PRO A 178 17.52 -11.38 -8.15
C PRO A 178 16.87 -12.14 -7.00
N VAL A 179 16.38 -13.35 -7.26
CA VAL A 179 15.66 -14.17 -6.28
C VAL A 179 16.46 -14.36 -4.98
N GLU A 180 17.77 -14.62 -5.09
CA GLU A 180 18.62 -14.83 -3.91
C GLU A 180 18.77 -13.58 -3.03
N GLU A 181 18.86 -12.41 -3.64
CA GLU A 181 18.93 -11.13 -2.91
C GLU A 181 17.59 -10.80 -2.25
N HIS A 182 16.50 -11.08 -2.93
CA HIS A 182 15.15 -10.90 -2.41
C HIS A 182 14.90 -11.76 -1.16
N GLN A 183 15.34 -13.01 -1.17
CA GLN A 183 15.25 -13.90 -0.01
C GLN A 183 16.04 -13.38 1.19
N LYS A 184 17.23 -12.82 0.96
CA LYS A 184 18.04 -12.21 2.03
C LYS A 184 17.36 -10.97 2.63
N SER A 185 16.70 -10.15 1.81
CA SER A 185 15.98 -8.95 2.27
C SER A 185 14.79 -9.29 3.17
N MET A 186 14.10 -10.40 2.93
CA MET A 186 13.05 -10.89 3.84
C MET A 186 13.59 -11.27 5.22
N GLN A 187 14.77 -11.84 5.31
CA GLN A 187 15.38 -12.21 6.58
C GLN A 187 15.73 -10.99 7.45
N VAL A 188 16.13 -9.88 6.85
CA VAL A 188 16.41 -8.63 7.58
C VAL A 188 15.14 -8.04 8.20
N ASN A 189 14.00 -8.10 7.52
CA ASN A 189 12.72 -7.59 8.02
C ASN A 189 12.18 -8.39 9.21
N ILE A 190 12.52 -9.66 9.35
CA ILE A 190 12.13 -10.52 10.49
C ILE A 190 12.88 -10.11 11.76
N PHE A 191 14.12 -9.61 11.66
CA PHE A 191 14.94 -9.21 12.80
C PHE A 191 14.58 -7.85 13.39
N GLU A 192 13.82 -7.00 12.71
CA GLU A 192 13.36 -5.70 13.22
C GLU A 192 12.09 -5.77 14.09
N GLY A 193 11.66 -6.96 14.48
CA GLY A 193 10.59 -7.16 15.49
C GLY A 193 9.17 -6.95 15.01
N TYR A 194 8.93 -6.90 13.71
CA TYR A 194 7.59 -6.82 13.13
C TYR A 194 7.13 -8.20 12.65
N ALA A 195 6.10 -8.74 13.29
CA ALA A 195 5.39 -9.90 12.75
C ALA A 195 4.43 -9.41 11.64
N VAL A 196 4.73 -9.76 10.40
CA VAL A 196 3.82 -9.55 9.27
C VAL A 196 2.90 -10.76 9.22
N PHE A 197 1.62 -10.57 9.46
CA PHE A 197 0.60 -11.59 9.22
C PHE A 197 -0.05 -11.33 7.85
N ASP A 198 0.05 -12.31 6.97
CA ASP A 198 -0.68 -12.34 5.70
C ASP A 198 -2.19 -12.57 5.91
#